data_0780ccea67733309b9bde5f66a068cd3
#
_entry.id   0780ccea67733309b9bde5f66a068cd3
#
_cell.length_a   1.000
_cell.length_b   1.000
_cell.length_c   1.000
_cell.angle_alpha   90.00
_cell.angle_beta   90.00
_cell.angle_gamma   90.00
#
_symmetry.space_group_name_H-M   'P 1'
#
loop_
_entity.id
_entity.type
_entity.pdbx_description
1 polymer ?
#
loop_
_entity_poly.entity_id
_entity_poly.type
_entity_poly.pdbx_seq_one_letter_code
_entity_poly.pdbx_strand_id
1 'polypeptide(L)'
;MTGSPATLAKLGSIMQISYVPEDYDAALDYWTQKMGAGPFFHTEKVEVENVKYRGEPSDIQFSMAIGYWGDIQVELIRPNNGAPSMFKDWRKNGLQGVQHLCLIIDDLDHARALTAEAGGEVIQEVSLPGGVGGAFYADYGGGPGTIIEYLQIPQAGLDGFAAMRQMHLDWDGKTNPVIGKE
;
A
#
# COMPACT_ATOMS: atom_id res chain seq x y z
N MET A 1 20.66 5.69 30.53
CA MET A 1 20.81 6.49 29.28
C MET A 1 19.46 6.41 28.59
N THR A 2 18.67 7.46 28.71
CA THR A 2 17.39 7.56 27.98
C THR A 2 17.73 7.97 26.56
N GLY A 3 17.87 6.99 25.65
CA GLY A 3 17.94 7.25 24.22
C GLY A 3 16.72 8.08 23.80
N SER A 4 16.88 9.01 22.88
CA SER A 4 15.73 9.65 22.26
C SER A 4 14.80 8.56 21.73
N PRO A 5 13.48 8.68 21.90
CA PRO A 5 12.54 7.67 21.38
C PRO A 5 12.76 7.48 19.89
N ALA A 6 12.67 6.24 19.43
CA ALA A 6 12.72 5.90 18.01
C ALA A 6 11.75 6.80 17.26
N THR A 7 12.23 7.53 16.25
CA THR A 7 11.39 8.49 15.55
C THR A 7 11.07 7.93 14.16
N LEU A 8 10.06 7.05 14.09
CA LEU A 8 9.55 6.47 12.84
C LEU A 8 9.24 7.53 11.78
N ALA A 9 8.77 8.72 12.19
CA ALA A 9 8.52 9.85 11.31
C ALA A 9 9.77 10.37 10.55
N LYS A 10 10.97 9.97 10.95
CA LYS A 10 12.22 10.32 10.23
C LYS A 10 12.55 9.35 9.09
N LEU A 11 11.86 8.21 9.01
CA LEU A 11 12.06 7.23 7.93
C LEU A 11 11.56 7.74 6.59
N GLY A 12 10.58 8.63 6.57
CA GLY A 12 10.02 9.18 5.33
C GLY A 12 8.72 9.93 5.58
N SER A 13 8.12 10.40 4.50
CA SER A 13 6.79 11.01 4.50
C SER A 13 5.75 10.02 4.00
N ILE A 14 4.53 10.10 4.52
CA ILE A 14 3.40 9.36 3.99
C ILE A 14 3.18 9.81 2.54
N MET A 15 3.27 8.89 1.60
CA MET A 15 3.10 9.15 0.18
C MET A 15 1.86 8.46 -0.40
N GLN A 16 1.30 7.46 0.30
CA GLN A 16 0.16 6.70 -0.17
C GLN A 16 -0.82 6.43 0.97
N ILE A 17 -2.10 6.45 0.62
CA ILE A 17 -3.21 5.99 1.46
C ILE A 17 -3.88 4.81 0.78
N SER A 18 -4.06 3.72 1.51
CA SER A 18 -4.57 2.48 0.94
C SER A 18 -5.91 2.06 1.55
N TYR A 19 -6.75 1.49 0.71
CA TYR A 19 -8.10 1.02 1.03
C TYR A 19 -8.29 -0.43 0.59
N VAL A 20 -9.08 -1.17 1.35
CA VAL A 20 -9.56 -2.52 0.98
C VAL A 20 -11.09 -2.47 0.95
N PRO A 21 -11.69 -1.84 -0.08
CA PRO A 21 -13.12 -1.60 -0.13
C PRO A 21 -13.90 -2.92 -0.29
N GLU A 22 -15.11 -2.96 0.24
CA GLU A 22 -16.03 -4.08 0.02
C GLU A 22 -16.43 -4.18 -1.45
N ASP A 23 -16.83 -3.05 -2.02
CA ASP A 23 -17.11 -2.90 -3.45
C ASP A 23 -15.98 -2.13 -4.12
N TYR A 24 -15.13 -2.88 -4.82
CA TYR A 24 -13.94 -2.34 -5.48
C TYR A 24 -14.28 -1.41 -6.65
N ASP A 25 -15.31 -1.75 -7.41
CA ASP A 25 -15.71 -0.98 -8.59
C ASP A 25 -16.38 0.32 -8.17
N ALA A 26 -17.25 0.27 -7.18
CA ALA A 26 -17.85 1.48 -6.61
C ALA A 26 -16.79 2.41 -5.97
N ALA A 27 -15.71 1.86 -5.41
CA ALA A 27 -14.61 2.66 -4.88
C ALA A 27 -13.82 3.34 -6.01
N LEU A 28 -13.54 2.64 -7.13
CA LEU A 28 -12.93 3.25 -8.32
C LEU A 28 -13.79 4.38 -8.87
N ASP A 29 -15.10 4.17 -8.99
CA ASP A 29 -16.04 5.20 -9.45
C ASP A 29 -16.07 6.41 -8.50
N TYR A 30 -16.05 6.18 -7.20
CA TYR A 30 -15.98 7.26 -6.22
C TYR A 30 -14.73 8.11 -6.40
N TRP A 31 -13.56 7.48 -6.50
CA TRP A 31 -12.30 8.20 -6.61
C TRP A 31 -12.17 8.92 -7.96
N THR A 32 -12.54 8.28 -9.06
CA THR A 32 -12.40 8.85 -10.40
C THR A 32 -13.46 9.92 -10.71
N GLN A 33 -14.74 9.62 -10.42
CA GLN A 33 -15.85 10.47 -10.89
C GLN A 33 -16.25 11.54 -9.90
N LYS A 34 -16.04 11.31 -8.58
CA LYS A 34 -16.43 12.29 -7.54
C LYS A 34 -15.25 13.05 -7.00
N MET A 35 -14.13 12.36 -6.75
CA MET A 35 -12.94 13.00 -6.16
C MET A 35 -11.99 13.57 -7.23
N GLY A 36 -12.15 13.18 -8.50
CA GLY A 36 -11.27 13.62 -9.58
C GLY A 36 -9.84 13.08 -9.43
N ALA A 37 -9.66 11.98 -8.71
CA ALA A 37 -8.39 11.28 -8.59
C ALA A 37 -8.19 10.33 -9.78
N GLY A 38 -6.96 10.16 -10.21
CA GLY A 38 -6.63 9.24 -11.32
C GLY A 38 -5.83 9.90 -12.45
N PRO A 39 -5.64 9.23 -13.62
CA PRO A 39 -6.18 7.91 -13.89
C PRO A 39 -5.63 6.86 -12.92
N PHE A 40 -6.42 5.79 -12.66
CA PHE A 40 -5.95 4.65 -11.87
C PHE A 40 -5.32 3.59 -12.78
N PHE A 41 -4.19 3.07 -12.38
CA PHE A 41 -3.49 1.97 -13.03
C PHE A 41 -3.85 0.68 -12.32
N HIS A 42 -4.63 -0.17 -13.01
CA HIS A 42 -5.10 -1.43 -12.47
C HIS A 42 -4.16 -2.57 -12.82
N THR A 43 -3.86 -3.39 -11.82
CA THR A 43 -3.13 -4.66 -11.97
C THR A 43 -4.02 -5.78 -11.41
N GLU A 44 -4.49 -6.67 -12.28
CA GLU A 44 -5.41 -7.75 -11.89
C GLU A 44 -4.77 -8.76 -10.94
N LYS A 45 -3.49 -9.04 -11.13
CA LYS A 45 -2.72 -9.91 -10.26
C LYS A 45 -1.37 -9.27 -9.95
N VAL A 46 -1.23 -8.79 -8.71
CA VAL A 46 0.04 -8.25 -8.24
C VAL A 46 1.02 -9.39 -8.00
N GLU A 47 2.20 -9.30 -8.63
CA GLU A 47 3.24 -10.29 -8.44
C GLU A 47 4.09 -9.93 -7.22
N VAL A 48 4.08 -10.83 -6.25
CA VAL A 48 4.87 -10.76 -5.01
C VAL A 48 5.43 -12.14 -4.68
N GLU A 49 6.55 -12.16 -3.98
CA GLU A 49 7.23 -13.37 -3.54
C GLU A 49 7.36 -13.37 -2.01
N ASN A 50 7.64 -14.55 -1.44
CA ASN A 50 7.95 -14.74 -0.01
C ASN A 50 6.95 -14.06 0.94
N VAL A 51 5.67 -14.10 0.57
CA VAL A 51 4.63 -13.45 1.38
C VAL A 51 4.48 -14.20 2.70
N LYS A 52 4.48 -13.42 3.78
CA LYS A 52 4.15 -13.93 5.11
C LYS A 52 3.06 -13.08 5.76
N TYR A 53 2.19 -13.74 6.47
CA TYR A 53 1.19 -13.13 7.32
C TYR A 53 1.35 -13.63 8.76
N ARG A 54 1.62 -12.74 9.71
CA ARG A 54 1.93 -13.05 11.12
C ARG A 54 3.05 -14.10 11.26
N GLY A 55 4.09 -13.97 10.42
CA GLY A 55 5.25 -14.86 10.40
C GLY A 55 5.07 -16.15 9.60
N GLU A 56 3.85 -16.54 9.22
CA GLU A 56 3.57 -17.76 8.47
C GLU A 56 3.43 -17.49 6.97
N PRO A 57 3.89 -18.39 6.08
CA PRO A 57 3.73 -18.24 4.65
C PRO A 57 2.26 -18.07 4.24
N SER A 58 2.01 -17.24 3.24
CA SER A 58 0.67 -17.01 2.69
C SER A 58 0.68 -16.97 1.17
N ASP A 59 -0.29 -17.63 0.54
CA ASP A 59 -0.50 -17.67 -0.91
C ASP A 59 -1.50 -16.59 -1.35
N ILE A 60 -1.49 -15.42 -0.72
CA ILE A 60 -2.43 -14.35 -1.06
C ILE A 60 -2.32 -13.97 -2.53
N GLN A 61 -3.47 -13.78 -3.16
CA GLN A 61 -3.61 -13.19 -4.48
C GLN A 61 -4.50 -11.95 -4.36
N PHE A 62 -4.09 -10.87 -4.99
CA PHE A 62 -4.84 -9.62 -4.94
C PHE A 62 -4.65 -8.79 -6.22
N SER A 63 -5.69 -8.04 -6.53
CA SER A 63 -5.64 -6.96 -7.52
C SER A 63 -5.38 -5.64 -6.83
N MET A 64 -4.81 -4.70 -7.55
CA MET A 64 -4.49 -3.38 -7.05
C MET A 64 -4.81 -2.33 -8.11
N ALA A 65 -5.29 -1.17 -7.70
CA ALA A 65 -5.34 0.01 -8.53
C ALA A 65 -4.69 1.19 -7.82
N ILE A 66 -3.77 1.87 -8.49
CA ILE A 66 -3.05 3.02 -7.97
C ILE A 66 -3.38 4.24 -8.83
N GLY A 67 -3.78 5.33 -8.20
CA GLY A 67 -3.98 6.63 -8.84
C GLY A 67 -3.48 7.75 -7.93
N TYR A 68 -3.55 8.98 -8.40
CA TYR A 68 -3.15 10.14 -7.60
C TYR A 68 -4.31 11.07 -7.34
N TRP A 69 -4.29 11.69 -6.17
CA TRP A 69 -5.12 12.81 -5.77
C TRP A 69 -4.21 13.92 -5.26
N GLY A 70 -3.86 14.83 -6.15
CA GLY A 70 -2.78 15.80 -5.92
C GLY A 70 -1.43 15.09 -5.76
N ASP A 71 -0.78 15.29 -4.63
CA ASP A 71 0.53 14.68 -4.34
C ASP A 71 0.44 13.31 -3.62
N ILE A 72 -0.76 12.91 -3.20
CA ILE A 72 -0.97 11.66 -2.48
C ILE A 72 -1.39 10.57 -3.46
N GLN A 73 -0.72 9.43 -3.38
CA GLN A 73 -1.12 8.23 -4.09
C GLN A 73 -2.28 7.56 -3.35
N VAL A 74 -3.32 7.19 -4.08
CA VAL A 74 -4.46 6.43 -3.59
C VAL A 74 -4.36 5.01 -4.12
N GLU A 75 -4.40 4.04 -3.23
CA GLU A 75 -4.36 2.64 -3.58
C GLU A 75 -5.67 1.95 -3.17
N LEU A 76 -6.20 1.14 -4.08
CA LEU A 76 -7.33 0.27 -3.83
C LEU A 76 -6.87 -1.18 -3.98
N ILE A 77 -7.13 -2.02 -2.98
CA ILE A 77 -6.75 -3.43 -2.97
C ILE A 77 -8.00 -4.30 -2.94
N ARG A 78 -8.00 -5.34 -3.78
CA ARG A 78 -9.02 -6.39 -3.80
C ARG A 78 -8.35 -7.75 -3.58
N PRO A 79 -8.53 -8.41 -2.43
CA PRO A 79 -8.13 -9.81 -2.26
C PRO A 79 -8.91 -10.70 -3.23
N ASN A 80 -8.20 -11.57 -3.99
CA ASN A 80 -8.78 -12.45 -5.01
C ASN A 80 -8.96 -13.89 -4.51
N ASN A 81 -8.39 -14.23 -3.36
CA ASN A 81 -8.53 -15.54 -2.74
C ASN A 81 -8.76 -15.46 -1.23
N GLY A 82 -9.00 -16.61 -0.61
CA GLY A 82 -9.24 -16.73 0.83
C GLY A 82 -8.00 -16.93 1.69
N ALA A 83 -6.78 -16.74 1.15
CA ALA A 83 -5.55 -16.94 1.91
C ALA A 83 -5.43 -15.95 3.09
N PRO A 84 -4.76 -16.35 4.19
CA PRO A 84 -4.55 -15.46 5.33
C PRO A 84 -3.82 -14.19 4.93
N SER A 85 -4.36 -13.03 5.32
CA SER A 85 -3.75 -11.72 5.08
C SER A 85 -4.42 -10.63 5.91
N MET A 86 -3.73 -9.52 6.11
CA MET A 86 -4.33 -8.34 6.74
C MET A 86 -5.51 -7.77 5.93
N PHE A 87 -5.50 -7.93 4.60
CA PHE A 87 -6.59 -7.49 3.73
C PHE A 87 -7.85 -8.32 3.92
N LYS A 88 -7.69 -9.66 4.05
CA LYS A 88 -8.81 -10.56 4.37
C LYS A 88 -9.37 -10.28 5.75
N ASP A 89 -8.52 -10.08 6.75
CA ASP A 89 -8.95 -9.77 8.10
C ASP A 89 -9.70 -8.44 8.16
N TRP A 90 -9.25 -7.41 7.42
CA TRP A 90 -9.93 -6.13 7.29
C TRP A 90 -11.37 -6.31 6.82
N ARG A 91 -11.57 -7.05 5.73
CA ARG A 91 -12.91 -7.32 5.17
C ARG A 91 -13.77 -8.18 6.08
N LYS A 92 -13.19 -9.24 6.66
CA LYS A 92 -13.88 -10.14 7.60
C LYS A 92 -14.42 -9.40 8.82
N ASN A 93 -13.70 -8.38 9.28
CA ASN A 93 -14.10 -7.56 10.42
C ASN A 93 -15.05 -6.41 10.04
N GLY A 94 -15.46 -6.30 8.77
CA GLY A 94 -16.38 -5.25 8.29
C GLY A 94 -15.78 -3.84 8.37
N LEU A 95 -14.45 -3.72 8.39
CA LEU A 95 -13.78 -2.43 8.48
C LEU A 95 -13.83 -1.68 7.15
N GLN A 96 -13.97 -0.37 7.23
CA GLN A 96 -14.06 0.54 6.08
C GLN A 96 -13.09 1.72 6.29
N GLY A 97 -12.80 2.44 5.20
CA GLY A 97 -11.89 3.59 5.23
C GLY A 97 -10.44 3.20 4.95
N VAL A 98 -9.52 4.04 5.42
CA VAL A 98 -8.07 3.81 5.26
C VAL A 98 -7.67 2.53 5.99
N GLN A 99 -7.00 1.64 5.29
CA GLN A 99 -6.52 0.38 5.86
C GLN A 99 -5.05 0.52 6.30
N HIS A 100 -4.20 1.13 5.49
CA HIS A 100 -2.82 1.45 5.84
C HIS A 100 -2.33 2.74 5.19
N LEU A 101 -1.21 3.23 5.68
CA LEU A 101 -0.44 4.36 5.17
C LEU A 101 0.92 3.84 4.70
N CYS A 102 1.41 4.30 3.56
CA CYS A 102 2.69 3.85 3.02
C CYS A 102 3.76 4.96 3.04
N LEU A 103 4.97 4.56 3.43
CA LEU A 103 6.18 5.35 3.29
C LEU A 103 7.15 4.61 2.37
N ILE A 104 7.79 5.33 1.44
CA ILE A 104 8.95 4.81 0.72
C ILE A 104 10.19 5.02 1.58
N ILE A 105 10.98 3.96 1.69
CA ILE A 105 12.21 3.93 2.49
C ILE A 105 13.37 3.34 1.68
N ASP A 106 14.59 3.62 2.10
CA ASP A 106 15.79 3.13 1.43
C ASP A 106 16.33 1.83 2.05
N ASP A 107 15.97 1.52 3.29
CA ASP A 107 16.53 0.40 4.07
C ASP A 107 15.45 -0.27 4.93
N LEU A 108 14.99 -1.45 4.48
CA LEU A 108 14.00 -2.27 5.19
C LEU A 108 14.52 -2.77 6.54
N ASP A 109 15.80 -3.13 6.63
CA ASP A 109 16.35 -3.67 7.88
C ASP A 109 16.43 -2.60 8.95
N HIS A 110 16.83 -1.38 8.58
CA HIS A 110 16.82 -0.23 9.47
C HIS A 110 15.40 0.09 9.94
N ALA A 111 14.42 0.11 9.02
CA ALA A 111 13.02 0.36 9.37
C ALA A 111 12.46 -0.74 10.31
N ARG A 112 12.84 -2.01 10.12
CA ARG A 112 12.45 -3.11 11.01
C ARG A 112 13.03 -2.94 12.41
N ALA A 113 14.30 -2.54 12.52
CA ALA A 113 14.93 -2.29 13.82
C ALA A 113 14.20 -1.18 14.58
N LEU A 114 13.89 -0.05 13.93
CA LEU A 114 13.12 1.03 14.53
C LEU A 114 11.68 0.63 14.87
N THR A 115 11.06 -0.22 14.05
CA THR A 115 9.73 -0.78 14.33
C THR A 115 9.74 -1.58 15.62
N ALA A 116 10.72 -2.47 15.79
CA ALA A 116 10.88 -3.27 17.01
C ALA A 116 11.15 -2.39 18.24
N GLU A 117 12.03 -1.38 18.12
CA GLU A 117 12.30 -0.40 19.21
C GLU A 117 11.05 0.37 19.62
N ALA A 118 10.17 0.70 18.67
CA ALA A 118 8.90 1.38 18.90
C ALA A 118 7.77 0.46 19.41
N GLY A 119 8.04 -0.85 19.55
CA GLY A 119 7.05 -1.84 19.98
C GLY A 119 6.01 -2.20 18.92
N GLY A 120 6.33 -1.98 17.61
CA GLY A 120 5.48 -2.36 16.51
C GLY A 120 5.55 -3.86 16.20
N GLU A 121 4.43 -4.45 15.80
CA GLU A 121 4.31 -5.83 15.33
C GLU A 121 4.30 -5.85 13.81
N VAL A 122 5.22 -6.61 13.17
CA VAL A 122 5.17 -6.87 11.72
C VAL A 122 4.08 -7.90 11.45
N ILE A 123 2.99 -7.46 10.80
CA ILE A 123 1.81 -8.30 10.57
C ILE A 123 1.76 -8.92 9.18
N GLN A 124 2.38 -8.30 8.20
CA GLN A 124 2.51 -8.85 6.84
C GLN A 124 3.80 -8.38 6.21
N GLU A 125 4.38 -9.20 5.35
CA GLU A 125 5.58 -8.87 4.58
C GLU A 125 5.55 -9.52 3.20
N VAL A 126 6.15 -8.85 2.23
CA VAL A 126 6.25 -9.31 0.85
C VAL A 126 7.61 -8.94 0.28
N SER A 127 8.12 -9.75 -0.65
CA SER A 127 9.25 -9.40 -1.51
C SER A 127 8.75 -9.04 -2.91
N LEU A 128 9.43 -8.11 -3.56
CA LEU A 128 9.23 -7.87 -4.98
C LEU A 128 9.93 -8.97 -5.79
N PRO A 129 9.41 -9.33 -6.99
CA PRO A 129 10.03 -10.33 -7.84
C PRO A 129 11.51 -10.07 -8.09
N GLY A 130 12.33 -11.14 -7.98
CA GLY A 130 13.78 -11.05 -8.15
C GLY A 130 14.53 -10.40 -6.98
N GLY A 131 13.90 -10.19 -5.84
CA GLY A 131 14.54 -9.69 -4.62
C GLY A 131 15.02 -8.23 -4.69
N VAL A 132 14.45 -7.42 -5.60
CA VAL A 132 14.87 -6.03 -5.83
C VAL A 132 14.26 -5.03 -4.83
N GLY A 133 13.59 -5.53 -3.81
CA GLY A 133 12.93 -4.74 -2.76
C GLY A 133 11.79 -5.55 -2.13
N GLY A 134 10.91 -4.86 -1.44
CA GLY A 134 9.78 -5.47 -0.75
C GLY A 134 9.08 -4.48 0.15
N ALA A 135 8.11 -4.98 0.89
CA ALA A 135 7.42 -4.21 1.91
C ALA A 135 7.17 -5.04 3.16
N PHE A 136 7.05 -4.36 4.28
CA PHE A 136 6.42 -4.93 5.45
C PHE A 136 5.42 -3.95 6.05
N TYR A 137 4.42 -4.50 6.71
CA TYR A 137 3.31 -3.78 7.33
C TYR A 137 3.38 -3.94 8.84
N ALA A 138 3.41 -2.84 9.56
CA ALA A 138 3.54 -2.82 11.01
C ALA A 138 2.32 -2.21 11.69
N ASP A 139 1.86 -2.86 12.75
CA ASP A 139 0.81 -2.38 13.67
C ASP A 139 1.46 -1.90 14.97
N TYR A 140 1.14 -0.70 15.40
CA TYR A 140 1.61 -0.07 16.63
C TYR A 140 0.49 0.07 17.67
N GLY A 141 -0.63 -0.61 17.48
CA GLY A 141 -1.77 -0.57 18.38
C GLY A 141 -2.61 0.71 18.31
N GLY A 142 -2.47 1.49 17.23
CA GLY A 142 -3.22 2.72 17.01
C GLY A 142 -4.67 2.51 16.57
N GLY A 143 -5.06 1.26 16.30
CA GLY A 143 -6.39 0.90 15.83
C GLY A 143 -6.53 0.88 14.30
N PRO A 144 -7.76 0.69 13.79
CA PRO A 144 -8.00 0.62 12.36
C PRO A 144 -7.50 1.86 11.60
N GLY A 145 -6.84 1.65 10.46
CA GLY A 145 -6.32 2.73 9.61
C GLY A 145 -4.97 3.30 10.02
N THR A 146 -4.31 2.70 11.02
CA THR A 146 -3.00 3.16 11.51
C THR A 146 -1.85 2.20 11.23
N ILE A 147 -2.09 1.15 10.44
CA ILE A 147 -1.03 0.26 9.94
C ILE A 147 -0.11 1.07 9.04
N ILE A 148 1.19 0.88 9.19
CA ILE A 148 2.21 1.53 8.37
C ILE A 148 2.86 0.49 7.46
N GLU A 149 2.85 0.75 6.16
CA GLU A 149 3.65 0.07 5.17
C GLU A 149 5.00 0.77 5.00
N TYR A 150 6.06 0.02 5.11
CA TYR A 150 7.41 0.43 4.75
C TYR A 150 7.80 -0.25 3.44
N LEU A 151 7.86 0.54 2.37
CA LEU A 151 8.06 0.06 1.01
C LEU A 151 9.44 0.46 0.50
N GLN A 152 10.24 -0.53 0.11
CA GLN A 152 11.49 -0.34 -0.63
C GLN A 152 11.31 -0.82 -2.07
N ILE A 153 11.49 0.06 -3.03
CA ILE A 153 11.39 -0.25 -4.46
C ILE A 153 12.65 0.23 -5.19
N PRO A 154 13.01 -0.42 -6.32
CA PRO A 154 14.13 0.03 -7.14
C PRO A 154 13.83 1.37 -7.82
N GLN A 155 14.85 2.04 -8.32
CA GLN A 155 14.71 3.34 -9.01
C GLN A 155 13.65 3.29 -10.13
N ALA A 156 13.60 2.21 -10.89
CA ALA A 156 12.58 2.02 -11.92
C ALA A 156 11.13 2.09 -11.37
N GLY A 157 10.90 1.62 -10.15
CA GLY A 157 9.59 1.74 -9.47
C GLY A 157 9.28 3.19 -9.10
N LEU A 158 10.28 3.92 -8.59
CA LEU A 158 10.16 5.35 -8.29
C LEU A 158 9.86 6.16 -9.57
N ASP A 159 10.58 5.86 -10.66
CA ASP A 159 10.36 6.48 -11.97
C ASP A 159 8.94 6.18 -12.50
N GLY A 160 8.45 4.96 -12.27
CA GLY A 160 7.09 4.56 -12.59
C GLY A 160 6.04 5.37 -11.81
N PHE A 161 6.23 5.56 -10.51
CA PHE A 161 5.35 6.40 -9.69
C PHE A 161 5.39 7.87 -10.12
N ALA A 162 6.57 8.38 -10.46
CA ALA A 162 6.71 9.74 -11.00
C ALA A 162 5.95 9.91 -12.33
N ALA A 163 6.03 8.91 -13.22
CA ALA A 163 5.30 8.92 -14.49
C ALA A 163 3.78 8.86 -14.27
N MET A 164 3.29 8.01 -13.36
CA MET A 164 1.86 7.97 -12.99
C MET A 164 1.38 9.31 -12.43
N ARG A 165 2.20 9.96 -11.58
CA ARG A 165 1.87 11.28 -11.05
C ARG A 165 1.83 12.33 -12.16
N GLN A 166 2.75 12.31 -13.12
CA GLN A 166 2.72 13.22 -14.27
C GLN A 166 1.46 13.00 -15.10
N MET A 167 1.08 11.75 -15.35
CA MET A 167 -0.16 11.45 -16.06
C MET A 167 -1.41 11.98 -15.31
N HIS A 168 -1.40 11.96 -13.97
CA HIS A 168 -2.46 12.59 -13.18
C HIS A 168 -2.53 14.11 -13.41
N LEU A 169 -1.39 14.78 -13.42
CA LEU A 169 -1.34 16.25 -13.64
C LEU A 169 -1.83 16.65 -15.03
N ASP A 170 -1.60 15.81 -16.02
CA ASP A 170 -1.98 16.02 -17.43
C ASP A 170 -3.39 15.48 -17.76
N TRP A 171 -4.03 14.78 -16.81
CA TRP A 171 -5.31 14.10 -17.05
C TRP A 171 -6.48 15.10 -17.10
N ASP A 172 -7.38 14.89 -18.05
CA ASP A 172 -8.58 15.73 -18.23
C ASP A 172 -9.71 15.46 -17.21
N GLY A 173 -9.50 14.49 -16.30
CA GLY A 173 -10.47 14.10 -15.29
C GLY A 173 -11.59 13.18 -15.82
N LYS A 174 -11.52 12.69 -17.06
CA LYS A 174 -12.61 11.92 -17.70
C LYS A 174 -12.12 10.77 -18.58
N THR A 175 -11.16 11.03 -19.45
CA THR A 175 -10.72 10.04 -20.46
C THR A 175 -9.92 8.93 -19.80
N ASN A 176 -10.30 7.67 -20.05
CA ASN A 176 -9.63 6.48 -19.54
C ASN A 176 -9.35 6.57 -18.03
N PRO A 177 -10.37 6.71 -17.18
CA PRO A 177 -10.19 6.88 -15.75
C PRO A 177 -9.51 5.70 -15.06
N VAL A 178 -9.57 4.50 -15.67
CA VAL A 178 -8.88 3.29 -15.22
C VAL A 178 -8.17 2.66 -16.40
N ILE A 179 -6.85 2.47 -16.26
CA ILE A 179 -5.95 1.88 -17.26
C ILE A 179 -5.62 0.46 -16.81
N GLY A 180 -5.63 -0.52 -17.76
CA GLY A 180 -5.29 -1.92 -17.47
C GLY A 180 -6.42 -2.77 -16.88
N LYS A 181 -7.63 -2.24 -16.78
CA LYS A 181 -8.83 -3.01 -16.40
C LYS A 181 -9.59 -3.38 -17.69
N GLU A 182 -9.68 -4.68 -17.98
CA GLU A 182 -10.49 -5.24 -19.06
C GLU A 182 -11.96 -5.45 -18.63
#